data_efb948ddbe6fb78f93d718c670284cb1
#
_entry.id   efb948ddbe6fb78f93d718c670284cb1
#
_cell.length_a   1.000
_cell.length_b   1.000
_cell.length_c   1.000
_cell.angle_alpha   90.00
_cell.angle_beta   90.00
_cell.angle_gamma   90.00
#
_symmetry.space_group_name_H-M   'P 1'
#
loop_
_entity.id
_entity.type
_entity.pdbx_description
1 polymer ?
#
loop_
_entity_poly.entity_id
_entity_poly.type
_entity_poly.pdbx_seq_one_letter_code
_entity_poly.pdbx_strand_id
1 'polypeptide(L)'
;VEFGFLERDADVYRYQGQAYSWIGFDEITHLPTEFSWNYLASRLRTTDPEIQTYLRCTANPGGVGAHWVKRRYIEPNEPNTSFTGTDGLTRKFIPAKLADNPYLAEDGVYEQMLKSLPPIQRRQLLEGNWEVAEGAAFVEFDPNVHVITPFELPIAWERVKGIDYGYASESCC
;
A
#
# COMPACT_ATOMS: atom_id res chain seq x y z
N VAL A 1 -5.47 -12.96 23.10
CA VAL A 1 -4.71 -12.35 21.98
C VAL A 1 -3.44 -13.14 21.78
N GLU A 2 -3.17 -13.54 20.57
CA GLU A 2 -1.94 -14.22 20.15
C GLU A 2 -1.12 -13.23 19.30
N PHE A 3 0.18 -13.15 19.56
CA PHE A 3 1.11 -12.37 18.73
C PHE A 3 1.97 -13.32 17.91
N GLY A 4 2.17 -12.99 16.66
CA GLY A 4 2.98 -13.78 15.74
C GLY A 4 3.76 -12.90 14.79
N PHE A 5 4.64 -13.51 14.01
CA PHE A 5 5.43 -12.81 12.99
C PHE A 5 5.52 -13.67 11.73
N LEU A 6 5.74 -13.02 10.60
CA LEU A 6 5.92 -13.63 9.29
C LEU A 6 7.22 -13.10 8.67
N GLU A 7 8.22 -13.94 8.53
CA GLU A 7 9.45 -13.63 7.78
C GLU A 7 9.36 -14.09 6.32
N ARG A 8 8.63 -15.20 6.12
CA ARG A 8 8.47 -15.85 4.81
C ARG A 8 7.01 -16.23 4.61
N ASP A 9 6.60 -16.33 3.37
CA ASP A 9 5.25 -16.78 3.04
C ASP A 9 4.89 -18.13 3.68
N ALA A 10 5.87 -19.06 3.79
CA ALA A 10 5.65 -20.36 4.43
C ALA A 10 5.28 -20.29 5.92
N ASP A 11 5.57 -19.17 6.60
CA ASP A 11 5.29 -19.03 8.03
C ASP A 11 3.78 -18.99 8.32
N VAL A 12 2.95 -18.68 7.33
CA VAL A 12 1.49 -18.71 7.47
C VAL A 12 0.95 -20.10 7.78
N TYR A 13 1.67 -21.16 7.39
CA TYR A 13 1.22 -22.54 7.62
C TYR A 13 1.19 -22.94 9.09
N ARG A 14 1.91 -22.24 9.98
CA ARG A 14 1.79 -22.44 11.44
C ARG A 14 0.38 -22.15 11.97
N TYR A 15 -0.39 -21.36 11.24
CA TYR A 15 -1.78 -21.02 11.57
C TYR A 15 -2.79 -21.95 10.88
N GLN A 16 -2.32 -23.05 10.30
CA GLN A 16 -3.21 -24.04 9.69
C GLN A 16 -4.11 -24.68 10.74
N GLY A 17 -5.41 -24.80 10.42
CA GLY A 17 -6.41 -25.35 11.33
C GLY A 17 -6.97 -24.37 12.36
N GLN A 18 -6.35 -23.23 12.54
CA GLN A 18 -6.81 -22.21 13.50
C GLN A 18 -8.00 -21.40 12.95
N ALA A 19 -8.71 -20.74 13.83
CA ALA A 19 -9.83 -19.86 13.53
C ALA A 19 -9.75 -18.61 14.41
N TYR A 20 -9.94 -17.44 13.80
CA TYR A 20 -9.85 -16.16 14.47
C TYR A 20 -11.09 -15.33 14.16
N SER A 21 -11.61 -14.62 15.17
CA SER A 21 -12.64 -13.61 14.96
C SER A 21 -12.05 -12.27 14.51
N TRP A 22 -10.78 -12.05 14.78
CA TRP A 22 -10.05 -10.84 14.41
C TRP A 22 -8.59 -11.16 14.05
N ILE A 23 -8.08 -10.49 13.01
CA ILE A 23 -6.66 -10.54 12.66
C ILE A 23 -6.18 -9.11 12.41
N GLY A 24 -5.05 -8.77 13.04
CA GLY A 24 -4.33 -7.52 12.81
C GLY A 24 -3.01 -7.77 12.09
N PHE A 25 -2.75 -7.06 11.01
CA PHE A 25 -1.42 -6.97 10.40
C PHE A 25 -0.82 -5.61 10.72
N ASP A 26 0.36 -5.62 11.30
CA ASP A 26 1.17 -4.42 11.43
C ASP A 26 2.13 -4.34 10.24
N GLU A 27 2.29 -3.13 9.69
CA GLU A 27 3.18 -2.85 8.56
C GLU A 27 2.98 -3.80 7.36
N ILE A 28 1.76 -3.92 6.88
CA ILE A 28 1.39 -4.90 5.83
C ILE A 28 2.19 -4.72 4.53
N THR A 29 2.75 -3.54 4.28
CA THR A 29 3.63 -3.26 3.13
C THR A 29 4.97 -3.99 3.17
N HIS A 30 5.32 -4.62 4.29
CA HIS A 30 6.48 -5.51 4.37
C HIS A 30 6.23 -6.89 3.75
N LEU A 31 4.98 -7.29 3.54
CA LEU A 31 4.64 -8.53 2.83
C LEU A 31 4.79 -8.33 1.32
N PRO A 32 5.69 -9.05 0.64
CA PRO A 32 5.96 -8.81 -0.78
C PRO A 32 4.77 -9.13 -1.69
N THR A 33 3.91 -10.04 -1.28
CA THR A 33 2.71 -10.48 -2.04
C THR A 33 1.47 -10.55 -1.17
N GLU A 34 0.29 -10.63 -1.81
CA GLU A 34 -0.98 -10.83 -1.12
C GLU A 34 -1.15 -12.25 -0.53
N PHE A 35 -0.21 -13.17 -0.76
CA PHE A 35 -0.37 -14.58 -0.38
C PHE A 35 -0.61 -14.74 1.12
N SER A 36 0.27 -14.19 1.94
CA SER A 36 0.18 -14.30 3.41
C SER A 36 -1.10 -13.66 3.94
N TRP A 37 -1.49 -12.52 3.37
CA TRP A 37 -2.74 -11.86 3.69
C TRP A 37 -3.95 -12.73 3.37
N ASN A 38 -4.04 -13.24 2.14
CA ASN A 38 -5.15 -14.10 1.69
C ASN A 38 -5.26 -15.38 2.51
N TYR A 39 -4.11 -16.02 2.82
CA TYR A 39 -4.08 -17.22 3.63
C TYR A 39 -4.64 -16.98 5.04
N LEU A 40 -4.19 -15.93 5.72
CA LEU A 40 -4.66 -15.61 7.06
C LEU A 40 -6.09 -15.07 7.07
N ALA A 41 -6.49 -14.30 6.08
CA ALA A 41 -7.88 -13.87 5.92
C ALA A 41 -8.84 -15.07 5.83
N SER A 42 -8.43 -16.20 5.22
CA SER A 42 -9.21 -17.43 5.19
C SER A 42 -9.36 -18.11 6.57
N ARG A 43 -8.64 -17.66 7.58
CA ARG A 43 -8.78 -18.11 8.98
C ARG A 43 -9.80 -17.28 9.77
N LEU A 44 -10.29 -16.17 9.21
CA LEU A 44 -11.35 -15.38 9.82
C LEU A 44 -12.67 -16.16 9.75
N ARG A 45 -13.04 -16.74 10.87
CA ARG A 45 -14.28 -17.50 10.99
C ARG A 45 -14.68 -17.64 12.46
N THR A 46 -15.96 -17.71 12.69
CA THR A 46 -16.56 -17.97 14.02
C THR A 46 -17.79 -18.84 13.87
N THR A 47 -18.11 -19.59 14.89
CA THR A 47 -19.38 -20.32 15.02
C THR A 47 -20.43 -19.51 15.78
N ASP A 48 -20.04 -18.39 16.38
CA ASP A 48 -20.92 -17.50 17.10
C ASP A 48 -21.46 -16.42 16.15
N PRO A 49 -22.78 -16.37 15.88
CA PRO A 49 -23.39 -15.43 14.97
C PRO A 49 -23.36 -13.97 15.47
N GLU A 50 -23.14 -13.75 16.77
CA GLU A 50 -23.05 -12.41 17.34
C GLU A 50 -21.67 -11.77 17.15
N ILE A 51 -20.67 -12.57 16.80
CA ILE A 51 -19.30 -12.10 16.57
C ILE A 51 -19.09 -11.77 15.10
N GLN A 52 -18.92 -10.50 14.80
CA GLN A 52 -18.49 -10.08 13.48
C GLN A 52 -16.98 -10.31 13.31
N THR A 53 -16.60 -11.07 12.28
CA THR A 53 -15.19 -11.25 11.94
C THR A 53 -14.67 -10.07 11.11
N TYR A 54 -13.45 -9.61 11.39
CA TYR A 54 -12.83 -8.54 10.66
C TYR A 54 -11.30 -8.60 10.67
N LEU A 55 -10.69 -7.89 9.71
CA LEU A 55 -9.25 -7.75 9.56
C LEU A 55 -8.88 -6.28 9.56
N ARG A 56 -7.79 -5.93 10.23
CA ARG A 56 -7.21 -4.59 10.19
C ARG A 56 -5.74 -4.65 9.82
N CYS A 57 -5.29 -3.63 9.11
CA CYS A 57 -3.90 -3.50 8.72
C CYS A 57 -3.42 -2.09 9.02
N THR A 58 -2.19 -1.97 9.51
CA THR A 58 -1.44 -0.72 9.46
C THR A 58 -0.49 -0.75 8.27
N ALA A 59 -0.19 0.40 7.72
CA ALA A 59 0.74 0.52 6.61
C ALA A 59 1.32 1.93 6.53
N ASN A 60 2.60 2.00 6.17
CA ASN A 60 3.20 3.22 5.68
C ASN A 60 3.40 3.09 4.16
N PRO A 61 3.35 4.20 3.40
CA PRO A 61 3.79 4.21 2.02
C PRO A 61 5.23 3.71 1.89
N GLY A 62 5.53 2.97 0.84
CA GLY A 62 6.83 2.33 0.65
C GLY A 62 6.86 0.86 1.08
N GLY A 63 8.03 0.23 0.95
CA GLY A 63 8.23 -1.20 1.18
C GLY A 63 7.85 -2.07 -0.02
N VAL A 64 8.31 -3.32 0.03
CA VAL A 64 8.21 -4.28 -1.09
C VAL A 64 6.77 -4.62 -1.50
N GLY A 65 5.83 -4.51 -0.58
CA GLY A 65 4.40 -4.79 -0.79
C GLY A 65 3.55 -3.57 -1.07
N ALA A 66 4.12 -2.36 -1.13
CA ALA A 66 3.36 -1.12 -1.28
C ALA A 66 2.44 -1.15 -2.51
N HIS A 67 2.90 -1.73 -3.62
CA HIS A 67 2.14 -1.81 -4.86
C HIS A 67 0.82 -2.57 -4.70
N TRP A 68 0.84 -3.79 -4.11
CA TRP A 68 -0.38 -4.56 -3.97
C TRP A 68 -1.32 -3.98 -2.91
N VAL A 69 -0.75 -3.38 -1.83
CA VAL A 69 -1.54 -2.68 -0.80
C VAL A 69 -2.26 -1.48 -1.39
N LYS A 70 -1.55 -0.65 -2.17
CA LYS A 70 -2.12 0.49 -2.87
C LYS A 70 -3.27 0.09 -3.79
N ARG A 71 -3.04 -0.89 -4.67
CA ARG A 71 -4.04 -1.41 -5.59
C ARG A 71 -5.27 -1.98 -4.87
N ARG A 72 -5.08 -2.62 -3.72
CA ARG A 72 -6.16 -3.29 -2.99
C ARG A 72 -7.01 -2.34 -2.15
N TYR A 73 -6.41 -1.30 -1.56
CA TYR A 73 -7.06 -0.50 -0.53
C TYR A 73 -7.19 0.98 -0.86
N ILE A 74 -6.31 1.53 -1.68
CA ILE A 74 -6.18 2.98 -1.87
C ILE A 74 -6.75 3.42 -3.21
N GLU A 75 -6.29 2.85 -4.31
CA GLU A 75 -6.73 3.22 -5.67
C GLU A 75 -8.23 2.99 -5.96
N PRO A 76 -8.88 1.96 -5.39
CA PRO A 76 -10.25 1.66 -5.78
C PRO A 76 -11.29 2.70 -5.36
N ASN A 77 -10.99 3.51 -4.34
CA ASN A 77 -11.99 4.47 -3.85
C ASN A 77 -11.35 5.61 -3.04
N GLU A 78 -12.14 6.66 -2.86
CA GLU A 78 -11.74 7.81 -2.06
C GLU A 78 -11.48 7.43 -0.59
N PRO A 79 -10.51 8.07 0.07
CA PRO A 79 -10.22 7.86 1.48
C PRO A 79 -11.46 8.01 2.37
N ASN A 80 -11.49 7.24 3.46
CA ASN A 80 -12.60 7.22 4.42
C ASN A 80 -13.96 6.73 3.89
N THR A 81 -14.02 6.24 2.65
CA THR A 81 -15.22 5.67 2.05
C THR A 81 -15.10 4.15 1.97
N SER A 82 -16.16 3.45 2.40
CA SER A 82 -16.23 2.00 2.29
C SER A 82 -16.58 1.58 0.87
N PHE A 83 -15.92 0.53 0.38
CA PHE A 83 -16.21 -0.07 -0.92
C PHE A 83 -16.11 -1.59 -0.86
N THR A 84 -16.77 -2.28 -1.76
CA THR A 84 -16.69 -3.72 -1.90
C THR A 84 -15.81 -4.08 -3.09
N GLY A 85 -14.75 -4.82 -2.84
CA GLY A 85 -13.84 -5.28 -3.87
C GLY A 85 -14.44 -6.40 -4.72
N THR A 86 -13.72 -6.81 -5.76
CA THR A 86 -14.11 -7.91 -6.67
C THR A 86 -14.19 -9.27 -5.96
N ASP A 87 -13.54 -9.41 -4.80
CA ASP A 87 -13.60 -10.57 -3.91
C ASP A 87 -14.84 -10.57 -2.99
N GLY A 88 -15.73 -9.58 -3.12
CA GLY A 88 -16.94 -9.44 -2.31
C GLY A 88 -16.71 -8.91 -0.88
N LEU A 89 -15.47 -8.60 -0.52
CA LEU A 89 -15.14 -8.08 0.81
C LEU A 89 -15.23 -6.56 0.86
N THR A 90 -15.90 -6.05 1.90
CA THR A 90 -15.96 -4.61 2.16
C THR A 90 -14.70 -4.15 2.90
N ARG A 91 -14.12 -3.07 2.43
CA ARG A 91 -12.91 -2.47 3.01
C ARG A 91 -12.96 -0.96 2.99
N LYS A 92 -12.09 -0.36 3.79
CA LYS A 92 -11.98 1.08 3.92
C LYS A 92 -10.52 1.47 4.16
N PHE A 93 -10.02 2.42 3.40
CA PHE A 93 -8.74 3.07 3.68
C PHE A 93 -8.97 4.30 4.54
N ILE A 94 -8.23 4.39 5.64
CA ILE A 94 -8.28 5.52 6.58
C ILE A 94 -6.86 6.11 6.59
N PRO A 95 -6.63 7.24 5.91
CA PRO A 95 -5.33 7.90 5.96
C PRO A 95 -5.09 8.49 7.34
N ALA A 96 -3.82 8.50 7.76
CA ALA A 96 -3.36 9.18 8.96
C ALA A 96 -2.09 9.96 8.64
N LYS A 97 -1.99 11.15 9.16
CA LYS A 97 -0.81 12.03 9.03
C LYS A 97 -0.26 12.34 10.42
N LEU A 98 0.99 12.79 10.47
CA LEU A 98 1.59 13.23 11.73
C LEU A 98 0.74 14.26 12.47
N ALA A 99 0.14 15.21 11.74
CA ALA A 99 -0.70 16.26 12.30
C ALA A 99 -2.00 15.74 12.97
N ASP A 100 -2.41 14.51 12.67
CA ASP A 100 -3.58 13.88 13.28
C ASP A 100 -3.27 13.33 14.69
N ASN A 101 -1.98 13.28 15.07
CA ASN A 101 -1.53 12.85 16.39
C ASN A 101 -1.03 14.07 17.20
N PRO A 102 -1.86 14.65 18.08
CA PRO A 102 -1.48 15.85 18.83
C PRO A 102 -0.25 15.64 19.73
N TYR A 103 -0.05 14.44 20.25
CA TYR A 103 1.08 14.14 21.14
C TYR A 103 2.43 14.17 20.40
N LEU A 104 2.47 13.82 19.12
CA LEU A 104 3.68 13.87 18.31
C LEU A 104 3.86 15.23 17.63
N ALA A 105 2.75 15.94 17.36
CA ALA A 105 2.80 17.24 16.70
C ALA A 105 3.29 18.36 17.65
N GLU A 106 2.99 18.27 18.95
CA GLU A 106 3.39 19.28 19.95
C GLU A 106 4.89 19.28 20.24
N ASP A 107 5.56 18.13 20.24
CA ASP A 107 6.98 18.03 20.56
C ASP A 107 7.87 18.59 19.44
N GLY A 108 7.45 18.52 18.19
CA GLY A 108 8.20 19.00 17.03
C GLY A 108 9.49 18.24 16.71
N VAL A 109 10.04 17.47 17.65
CA VAL A 109 11.28 16.72 17.49
C VAL A 109 11.10 15.60 16.46
N TYR A 110 10.00 14.86 16.57
CA TYR A 110 9.71 13.78 15.62
C TYR A 110 9.49 14.31 14.19
N GLU A 111 8.82 15.43 14.05
CA GLU A 111 8.66 16.09 12.74
C GLU A 111 10.02 16.51 12.14
N GLN A 112 10.92 17.04 12.96
CA GLN A 112 12.28 17.40 12.51
C GLN A 112 13.07 16.17 12.08
N MET A 113 12.96 15.05 12.80
CA MET A 113 13.57 13.78 12.42
C MET A 113 13.05 13.31 11.06
N LEU A 114 11.75 13.34 10.83
CA LEU A 114 11.17 12.99 9.53
C LEU A 114 11.61 13.94 8.41
N LYS A 115 11.73 15.23 8.68
CA LYS A 115 12.23 16.23 7.72
C LYS A 115 13.70 16.00 7.32
N SER A 116 14.50 15.37 8.20
CA SER A 116 15.89 15.04 7.91
C SER A 116 16.08 13.81 7.03
N LEU A 117 15.02 13.02 6.81
CA LEU A 117 15.06 11.84 5.95
C LEU A 117 15.30 12.20 4.47
N PRO A 118 15.82 11.25 3.68
CA PRO A 118 15.87 11.39 2.22
C PRO A 118 14.52 11.79 1.63
N PRO A 119 14.50 12.56 0.52
CA PRO A 119 13.25 13.13 -0.03
C PRO A 119 12.11 12.13 -0.23
N ILE A 120 12.43 10.91 -0.72
CA ILE A 120 11.44 9.84 -0.93
C ILE A 120 10.82 9.41 0.40
N GLN A 121 11.65 9.02 1.36
CA GLN A 121 11.18 8.55 2.67
C GLN A 121 10.42 9.64 3.44
N ARG A 122 10.86 10.89 3.31
CA ARG A 122 10.14 12.03 3.89
C ARG A 122 8.74 12.16 3.31
N ARG A 123 8.58 12.10 1.97
CA ARG A 123 7.27 12.14 1.31
C ARG A 123 6.38 10.96 1.73
N GLN A 124 6.96 9.79 1.89
CA GLN A 124 6.23 8.61 2.33
C GLN A 124 5.75 8.74 3.78
N LEU A 125 6.64 9.07 4.70
CA LEU A 125 6.37 9.00 6.14
C LEU A 125 5.75 10.29 6.71
N LEU A 126 6.20 11.47 6.25
CA LEU A 126 5.67 12.75 6.73
C LEU A 126 4.36 13.14 6.02
N GLU A 127 4.30 12.92 4.69
CA GLU A 127 3.17 13.35 3.87
C GLU A 127 2.15 12.23 3.64
N GLY A 128 2.52 10.98 3.97
CA GLY A 128 1.67 9.81 3.70
C GLY A 128 1.46 9.56 2.20
N ASN A 129 2.45 9.91 1.38
CA ASN A 129 2.34 9.89 -0.08
C ASN A 129 2.57 8.48 -0.64
N TRP A 130 1.54 7.87 -1.22
CA TRP A 130 1.57 6.55 -1.83
C TRP A 130 2.00 6.54 -3.31
N GLU A 131 2.20 7.71 -3.91
CA GLU A 131 2.65 7.82 -5.31
C GLU A 131 4.16 7.73 -5.46
N VAL A 132 4.90 7.85 -4.36
CA VAL A 132 6.36 7.83 -4.37
C VAL A 132 6.86 6.42 -4.14
N ALA A 133 7.44 5.80 -5.18
CA ALA A 133 8.03 4.46 -5.10
C ALA A 133 9.53 4.54 -4.77
N GLU A 134 10.00 3.72 -3.83
CA GLU A 134 11.43 3.49 -3.64
C GLU A 134 12.00 2.78 -4.87
N GLY A 135 13.15 3.27 -5.35
CA GLY A 135 13.77 2.74 -6.57
C GLY A 135 13.16 3.26 -7.88
N ALA A 136 12.30 4.26 -7.82
CA ALA A 136 11.83 4.94 -9.03
C ALA A 136 13.02 5.52 -9.80
N ALA A 137 13.12 5.21 -11.09
CA ALA A 137 14.18 5.72 -11.97
C ALA A 137 14.13 7.26 -12.09
N PHE A 138 12.95 7.85 -11.90
CA PHE A 138 12.70 9.28 -11.95
C PHE A 138 12.04 9.74 -10.66
N VAL A 139 12.86 10.10 -9.69
CA VAL A 139 12.41 10.54 -8.35
C VAL A 139 11.64 11.87 -8.42
N GLU A 140 11.99 12.68 -9.41
CA GLU A 140 11.39 13.99 -9.66
C GLU A 140 10.06 13.91 -10.41
N PHE A 141 9.62 12.73 -10.85
CA PHE A 141 8.35 12.59 -11.55
C PHE A 141 7.19 12.94 -10.62
N ASP A 142 6.44 13.96 -11.01
CA ASP A 142 5.22 14.40 -10.34
C ASP A 142 4.08 14.35 -11.37
N PRO A 143 3.06 13.50 -11.18
CA PRO A 143 1.93 13.40 -12.10
C PRO A 143 1.21 14.73 -12.34
N ASN A 144 1.14 15.61 -11.33
CA ASN A 144 0.48 16.90 -11.45
C ASN A 144 1.24 17.91 -12.34
N VAL A 145 2.54 17.67 -12.51
CA VAL A 145 3.42 18.53 -13.32
C VAL A 145 3.71 17.89 -14.68
N HIS A 146 3.93 16.57 -14.69
CA HIS A 146 4.48 15.85 -15.85
C HIS A 146 3.41 15.15 -16.69
N VAL A 147 2.20 14.93 -16.13
CA VAL A 147 1.07 14.40 -16.90
C VAL A 147 0.21 15.57 -17.37
N ILE A 148 0.21 15.78 -18.69
CA ILE A 148 -0.55 16.86 -19.33
C ILE A 148 -1.86 16.34 -19.91
N THR A 149 -2.83 17.21 -20.08
CA THR A 149 -4.08 16.87 -20.77
C THR A 149 -3.75 16.39 -22.21
N PRO A 150 -4.32 15.25 -22.65
CA PRO A 150 -4.12 14.77 -24.00
C PRO A 150 -4.48 15.82 -25.05
N PHE A 151 -3.66 15.95 -26.08
CA PHE A 151 -3.89 16.85 -27.21
C PHE A 151 -3.55 16.16 -28.53
N GLU A 152 -4.09 16.66 -29.63
CA GLU A 152 -3.76 16.13 -30.96
C GLU A 152 -2.33 16.49 -31.35
N LEU A 153 -1.53 15.47 -31.66
CA LEU A 153 -0.16 15.66 -32.07
C LEU A 153 -0.10 16.24 -33.51
N PRO A 154 0.53 17.41 -33.73
CA PRO A 154 0.68 17.96 -35.06
C PRO A 154 1.34 16.97 -36.01
N ILE A 155 0.81 16.88 -37.24
CA ILE A 155 1.32 15.94 -38.27
C ILE A 155 2.79 16.21 -38.59
N ALA A 156 3.22 17.47 -38.49
CA ALA A 156 4.59 17.90 -38.79
C ALA A 156 5.61 17.47 -37.70
N TRP A 157 5.18 16.97 -36.57
CA TRP A 157 6.12 16.51 -35.52
C TRP A 157 6.72 15.16 -35.88
N GLU A 158 8.04 15.09 -35.78
CA GLU A 158 8.77 13.84 -35.93
C GLU A 158 8.34 12.85 -34.81
N ARG A 159 8.12 11.60 -35.19
CA ARG A 159 7.69 10.56 -34.26
C ARG A 159 8.74 9.47 -34.22
N VAL A 160 9.19 9.15 -33.00
CA VAL A 160 10.16 8.08 -32.73
C VAL A 160 9.51 7.05 -31.87
N LYS A 161 9.70 5.76 -32.15
CA LYS A 161 9.34 4.64 -31.29
C LYS A 161 10.59 4.04 -30.68
N GLY A 162 10.61 3.93 -29.35
CA GLY A 162 11.57 3.10 -28.63
C GLY A 162 10.90 1.80 -28.20
N ILE A 163 11.58 0.67 -28.33
CA ILE A 163 11.12 -0.63 -27.87
C ILE A 163 12.17 -1.19 -26.93
N ASP A 164 11.76 -1.51 -25.71
CA ASP A 164 12.57 -2.23 -24.74
C ASP A 164 12.04 -3.66 -24.59
N TYR A 165 12.89 -4.64 -24.89
CA TYR A 165 12.53 -6.06 -24.80
C TYR A 165 12.81 -6.58 -23.38
N GLY A 166 11.75 -6.80 -22.58
CA GLY A 166 11.88 -7.51 -21.33
C GLY A 166 12.21 -9.00 -21.55
N TYR A 167 13.26 -9.49 -20.89
CA TYR A 167 13.62 -10.90 -20.97
C TYR A 167 12.87 -11.76 -19.93
N ALA A 168 12.64 -11.21 -18.74
CA ALA A 168 11.94 -11.86 -17.63
C ALA A 168 10.71 -11.08 -17.13
N SER A 169 10.39 -9.97 -17.79
CA SER A 169 9.26 -9.08 -17.52
C SER A 169 8.59 -8.68 -18.83
N GLU A 170 7.41 -8.09 -18.75
CA GLU A 170 6.68 -7.62 -19.93
C GLU A 170 7.51 -6.58 -20.71
N SER A 171 7.47 -6.72 -22.04
CA SER A 171 8.13 -5.75 -22.93
C SER A 171 7.39 -4.42 -22.91
N CYS A 172 8.14 -3.32 -22.92
CA CYS A 172 7.61 -1.96 -22.94
C CYS A 172 7.84 -1.32 -24.32
N CYS A 173 6.86 -0.60 -24.86
CA CYS A 173 6.99 0.16 -26.11
C CYS A 173 6.29 1.52 -26.02
#